data_33131ad0f5d13f8b98d3a9896c463333
#
_entry.id   33131ad0f5d13f8b98d3a9896c463333
#
_cell.length_a   1.000
_cell.length_b   1.000
_cell.length_c   1.000
_cell.angle_alpha   90.00
_cell.angle_beta   90.00
_cell.angle_gamma   90.00
#
_symmetry.space_group_name_H-M   'P 1'
#
loop_
_entity.id
_entity.type
_entity.pdbx_description
1 polymer ?
#
loop_
_entity_poly.entity_id
_entity_poly.type
_entity_poly.pdbx_seq_one_letter_code
_entity_poly.pdbx_strand_id
1 'polypeptide(L)'
;WQAMFRGSYFRGSAVMGAISAIDVALWDIAGKFYNVPIYKLLGGKCRDKIRVYGHVMARNDGELVENCKKKREQGYTAVGHLSPFLDEPISMPYDKTHVKNMEEAIRRVHLMREAVGDNMDLCIELHRRSLPGEAVVLINEIVDTHPLFVEDPIPPGNNEAMAYVVQHSQIPIATGERLHTIFEFQDLLDRKAAN
;
A
#
# COMPACT_ATOMS: atom_id res chain seq x y z
N TRP A 1 16.22 -13.66 -15.90
CA TRP A 1 15.96 -12.26 -15.56
C TRP A 1 17.04 -11.33 -16.12
N GLN A 2 18.27 -11.49 -15.74
CA GLN A 2 19.40 -10.60 -16.12
C GLN A 2 19.49 -10.39 -17.63
N ALA A 3 19.37 -11.44 -18.44
CA ALA A 3 19.43 -11.34 -19.90
C ALA A 3 18.30 -10.46 -20.47
N MET A 4 17.08 -10.65 -19.99
CA MET A 4 15.92 -9.86 -20.40
C MET A 4 16.06 -8.39 -19.96
N PHE A 5 16.45 -8.14 -18.71
CA PHE A 5 16.60 -6.79 -18.17
C PHE A 5 17.72 -6.00 -18.87
N ARG A 6 18.88 -6.63 -19.08
CA ARG A 6 20.04 -5.97 -19.74
C ARG A 6 19.86 -5.81 -21.24
N GLY A 7 19.14 -6.75 -21.87
CA GLY A 7 18.83 -6.70 -23.31
C GLY A 7 17.73 -5.73 -23.69
N SER A 8 16.93 -5.27 -22.73
CA SER A 8 15.85 -4.32 -23.00
C SER A 8 16.39 -2.91 -23.16
N TYR A 9 16.16 -2.32 -24.33
CA TYR A 9 16.54 -0.92 -24.62
C TYR A 9 15.64 0.08 -23.89
N PHE A 10 14.33 -0.18 -23.92
CA PHE A 10 13.34 0.62 -23.22
C PHE A 10 13.16 0.13 -21.77
N ARG A 11 12.78 1.05 -20.88
CA ARG A 11 12.49 0.79 -19.47
C ARG A 11 11.07 1.22 -19.11
N GLY A 12 10.65 0.89 -17.93
CA GLY A 12 9.35 1.28 -17.37
C GLY A 12 8.45 0.10 -17.06
N SER A 13 7.30 0.38 -16.48
CA SER A 13 6.40 -0.60 -15.89
C SER A 13 5.93 -1.69 -16.86
N ALA A 14 5.65 -1.33 -18.12
CA ALA A 14 5.20 -2.29 -19.12
C ALA A 14 6.28 -3.33 -19.43
N VAL A 15 7.53 -2.89 -19.65
CA VAL A 15 8.67 -3.78 -19.92
C VAL A 15 8.98 -4.64 -18.70
N MET A 16 9.00 -4.05 -17.51
CA MET A 16 9.26 -4.78 -16.27
C MET A 16 8.13 -5.78 -15.96
N GLY A 17 6.90 -5.44 -16.23
CA GLY A 17 5.75 -6.36 -16.13
C GLY A 17 5.88 -7.57 -17.05
N ALA A 18 6.30 -7.36 -18.31
CA ALA A 18 6.55 -8.44 -19.25
C ALA A 18 7.72 -9.34 -18.80
N ILE A 19 8.83 -8.75 -18.34
CA ILE A 19 9.97 -9.49 -17.78
C ILE A 19 9.53 -10.32 -16.57
N SER A 20 8.77 -9.73 -15.66
CA SER A 20 8.25 -10.41 -14.46
C SER A 20 7.36 -11.59 -14.82
N ALA A 21 6.45 -11.44 -15.78
CA ALA A 21 5.57 -12.53 -16.22
C ALA A 21 6.38 -13.73 -16.77
N ILE A 22 7.40 -13.47 -17.57
CA ILE A 22 8.29 -14.52 -18.10
C ILE A 22 9.10 -15.16 -16.96
N ASP A 23 9.63 -14.37 -16.05
CA ASP A 23 10.44 -14.85 -14.93
C ASP A 23 9.62 -15.76 -14.01
N VAL A 24 8.39 -15.39 -13.68
CA VAL A 24 7.43 -16.23 -12.92
C VAL A 24 7.18 -17.56 -13.64
N ALA A 25 6.96 -17.53 -14.96
CA ALA A 25 6.77 -18.75 -15.75
C ALA A 25 8.01 -19.65 -15.74
N LEU A 26 9.21 -19.09 -15.81
CA LEU A 26 10.46 -19.86 -15.72
C LEU A 26 10.66 -20.49 -14.34
N TRP A 27 10.30 -19.79 -13.26
CA TRP A 27 10.32 -20.37 -11.91
C TRP A 27 9.31 -21.50 -11.76
N ASP A 28 8.09 -21.35 -12.32
CA ASP A 28 7.08 -22.42 -12.33
C ASP A 28 7.57 -23.67 -13.07
N ILE A 29 8.19 -23.49 -14.23
CA ILE A 29 8.81 -24.59 -14.98
C ILE A 29 9.91 -25.26 -14.16
N ALA A 30 10.80 -24.49 -13.55
CA ALA A 30 11.87 -25.04 -12.71
C ALA A 30 11.33 -25.84 -11.52
N GLY A 31 10.32 -25.31 -10.82
CA GLY A 31 9.66 -25.99 -9.71
C GLY A 31 9.04 -27.34 -10.15
N LYS A 32 8.36 -27.35 -11.29
CA LYS A 32 7.80 -28.57 -11.88
C LYS A 32 8.87 -29.56 -12.32
N PHE A 33 9.92 -29.08 -12.97
CA PHE A 33 11.04 -29.93 -13.42
C PHE A 33 11.74 -30.62 -12.25
N TYR A 34 12.02 -29.89 -11.16
CA TYR A 34 12.65 -30.46 -9.96
C TYR A 34 11.66 -31.14 -9.01
N ASN A 35 10.37 -31.09 -9.32
CA ASN A 35 9.30 -31.60 -8.46
C ASN A 35 9.34 -31.06 -7.02
N VAL A 36 9.55 -29.76 -6.89
CA VAL A 36 9.56 -29.05 -5.61
C VAL A 36 8.76 -27.75 -5.70
N PRO A 37 8.15 -27.29 -4.60
CA PRO A 37 7.55 -25.95 -4.53
C PRO A 37 8.64 -24.88 -4.74
N ILE A 38 8.29 -23.80 -5.45
CA ILE A 38 9.23 -22.71 -5.81
C ILE A 38 9.91 -22.12 -4.57
N TYR A 39 9.22 -22.00 -3.43
CA TYR A 39 9.84 -21.46 -2.21
C TYR A 39 11.09 -22.25 -1.77
N LYS A 40 11.18 -23.54 -2.06
CA LYS A 40 12.40 -24.33 -1.78
C LYS A 40 13.59 -23.91 -2.63
N LEU A 41 13.33 -23.46 -3.86
CA LEU A 41 14.36 -22.95 -4.77
C LEU A 41 14.78 -21.51 -4.37
N LEU A 42 13.93 -20.79 -3.65
CA LEU A 42 14.16 -19.40 -3.23
C LEU A 42 14.67 -19.27 -1.79
N GLY A 43 15.22 -20.33 -1.19
CA GLY A 43 15.84 -20.28 0.13
C GLY A 43 15.07 -21.01 1.24
N GLY A 44 13.89 -21.54 0.94
CA GLY A 44 13.11 -22.34 1.87
C GLY A 44 11.94 -21.61 2.54
N LYS A 45 11.28 -22.33 3.42
CA LYS A 45 10.05 -21.87 4.08
C LYS A 45 10.38 -21.18 5.40
N CYS A 46 10.01 -19.92 5.52
CA CYS A 46 10.23 -19.14 6.75
C CYS A 46 9.06 -19.22 7.73
N ARG A 47 7.83 -19.50 7.24
CA ARG A 47 6.60 -19.58 8.05
C ARG A 47 5.53 -20.42 7.36
N ASP A 48 4.57 -20.91 8.13
CA ASP A 48 3.47 -21.72 7.58
C ASP A 48 2.28 -20.89 7.09
N LYS A 49 2.09 -19.73 7.68
CA LYS A 49 0.99 -18.81 7.36
C LYS A 49 1.50 -17.38 7.27
N ILE A 50 0.89 -16.60 6.41
CA ILE A 50 1.11 -15.15 6.29
C ILE A 50 -0.17 -14.47 6.74
N ARG A 51 -0.05 -13.48 7.63
CA ARG A 51 -1.16 -12.60 7.99
C ARG A 51 -1.49 -11.71 6.79
N VAL A 52 -2.77 -11.59 6.49
CA VAL A 52 -3.29 -10.73 5.42
C VAL A 52 -4.35 -9.79 5.98
N TYR A 53 -4.52 -8.64 5.36
CA TYR A 53 -5.66 -7.77 5.64
C TYR A 53 -6.82 -8.04 4.66
N GLY A 54 -8.06 -7.80 5.10
CA GLY A 54 -9.23 -7.82 4.24
C GLY A 54 -9.32 -6.51 3.45
N HIS A 55 -9.32 -6.63 2.12
CA HIS A 55 -9.45 -5.47 1.23
C HIS A 55 -10.84 -4.85 1.33
N VAL A 56 -10.93 -3.54 1.55
CA VAL A 56 -12.19 -2.78 1.69
C VAL A 56 -12.21 -1.67 0.65
N MET A 57 -13.27 -1.65 -0.15
CA MET A 57 -13.60 -0.59 -1.09
C MET A 57 -14.97 -0.04 -0.73
N ALA A 58 -15.19 1.26 -0.93
CA ALA A 58 -16.45 1.92 -0.64
C ALA A 58 -16.62 3.21 -1.42
N ARG A 59 -17.86 3.54 -1.81
CA ARG A 59 -18.21 4.77 -2.50
C ARG A 59 -18.86 5.82 -1.57
N ASN A 60 -19.25 5.39 -0.39
CA ASN A 60 -19.87 6.24 0.63
C ASN A 60 -19.60 5.68 2.02
N ASP A 61 -19.87 6.49 3.04
CA ASP A 61 -19.62 6.16 4.44
C ASP A 61 -20.39 4.90 4.91
N GLY A 62 -21.62 4.70 4.42
CA GLY A 62 -22.43 3.53 4.76
C GLY A 62 -21.81 2.23 4.26
N GLU A 63 -21.41 2.18 2.99
CA GLU A 63 -20.68 1.04 2.41
C GLU A 63 -19.34 0.80 3.12
N LEU A 64 -18.63 1.86 3.49
CA LEU A 64 -17.37 1.77 4.22
C LEU A 64 -17.54 1.02 5.54
N VAL A 65 -18.51 1.45 6.36
CA VAL A 65 -18.81 0.84 7.66
C VAL A 65 -19.26 -0.62 7.49
N GLU A 66 -20.19 -0.86 6.56
CA GLU A 66 -20.69 -2.22 6.29
C GLU A 66 -19.59 -3.17 5.85
N ASN A 67 -18.75 -2.76 4.89
CA ASN A 67 -17.67 -3.57 4.38
C ASN A 67 -16.58 -3.82 5.43
N CYS A 68 -16.26 -2.84 6.28
CA CYS A 68 -15.38 -3.04 7.43
C CYS A 68 -15.93 -4.10 8.40
N LYS A 69 -17.20 -3.99 8.79
CA LYS A 69 -17.88 -4.96 9.68
C LYS A 69 -17.89 -6.36 9.07
N LYS A 70 -18.18 -6.46 7.77
CA LYS A 70 -18.18 -7.73 7.04
C LYS A 70 -16.81 -8.41 7.07
N LYS A 71 -15.70 -7.66 6.95
CA LYS A 71 -14.36 -8.24 7.06
C LYS A 71 -14.08 -8.77 8.47
N ARG A 72 -14.53 -8.08 9.50
CA ARG A 72 -14.46 -8.56 10.87
C ARG A 72 -15.23 -9.88 11.06
N GLU A 73 -16.45 -9.98 10.53
CA GLU A 73 -17.26 -11.19 10.59
C GLU A 73 -16.65 -12.37 9.82
N GLN A 74 -15.90 -12.08 8.76
CA GLN A 74 -15.12 -13.07 8.00
C GLN A 74 -13.86 -13.56 8.74
N GLY A 75 -13.55 -13.00 9.93
CA GLY A 75 -12.42 -13.42 10.75
C GLY A 75 -11.08 -12.75 10.39
N TYR A 76 -11.07 -11.71 9.58
CA TYR A 76 -9.85 -10.91 9.36
C TYR A 76 -9.47 -10.18 10.66
N THR A 77 -8.16 -10.05 10.88
CA THR A 77 -7.59 -9.31 12.01
C THR A 77 -7.02 -7.95 11.59
N ALA A 78 -7.10 -7.64 10.30
CA ALA A 78 -6.74 -6.33 9.75
C ALA A 78 -7.62 -6.05 8.53
N VAL A 79 -7.87 -4.77 8.27
CA VAL A 79 -8.49 -4.27 7.05
C VAL A 79 -7.56 -3.28 6.37
N GLY A 80 -7.52 -3.31 5.05
CA GLY A 80 -6.64 -2.46 4.26
C GLY A 80 -7.25 -1.99 2.96
N HIS A 81 -6.48 -1.21 2.21
CA HIS A 81 -6.96 -0.40 1.10
C HIS A 81 -8.08 0.55 1.57
N LEU A 82 -7.94 1.03 2.79
CA LEU A 82 -8.90 1.92 3.42
C LEU A 82 -8.61 3.37 3.02
N SER A 83 -9.13 3.77 1.85
CA SER A 83 -8.97 5.16 1.42
C SER A 83 -9.98 6.08 2.12
N PRO A 84 -9.52 7.10 2.86
CA PRO A 84 -10.41 8.09 3.44
C PRO A 84 -11.03 9.02 2.37
N PHE A 85 -10.51 8.97 1.15
CA PHE A 85 -11.06 9.69 -0.01
C PHE A 85 -12.09 8.86 -0.77
N LEU A 86 -12.37 7.62 -0.30
CA LEU A 86 -13.24 6.64 -0.94
C LEU A 86 -12.78 6.28 -2.37
N ASP A 87 -13.60 5.58 -3.12
CA ASP A 87 -13.34 5.24 -4.52
C ASP A 87 -13.83 6.35 -5.47
N GLU A 88 -13.52 7.59 -5.13
CA GLU A 88 -13.84 8.73 -5.99
C GLU A 88 -12.99 8.65 -7.28
N PRO A 89 -13.60 8.80 -8.45
CA PRO A 89 -12.86 8.80 -9.69
C PRO A 89 -11.78 9.88 -9.71
N ILE A 90 -10.55 9.51 -10.11
CA ILE A 90 -9.44 10.46 -10.25
C ILE A 90 -9.77 11.60 -11.24
N SER A 91 -10.70 11.35 -12.15
CA SER A 91 -11.17 12.34 -13.13
C SER A 91 -12.15 13.37 -12.58
N MET A 92 -12.64 13.19 -11.34
CA MET A 92 -13.50 14.21 -10.73
C MET A 92 -12.68 15.45 -10.39
N PRO A 93 -13.16 16.63 -10.76
CA PRO A 93 -12.52 17.88 -10.35
C PRO A 93 -12.49 17.99 -8.85
N TYR A 94 -11.41 18.55 -8.31
CA TYR A 94 -11.34 18.97 -6.91
C TYR A 94 -12.26 20.18 -6.73
N ASP A 95 -13.50 19.95 -6.32
CA ASP A 95 -14.50 20.97 -6.04
C ASP A 95 -14.61 21.35 -4.55
N LYS A 96 -13.91 20.59 -3.70
CA LYS A 96 -13.88 20.80 -2.26
C LYS A 96 -12.70 21.70 -1.86
N THR A 97 -12.92 22.51 -0.83
CA THR A 97 -11.82 23.25 -0.22
C THR A 97 -10.85 22.29 0.49
N HIS A 98 -9.60 22.71 0.64
CA HIS A 98 -8.60 21.93 1.39
C HIS A 98 -9.09 21.51 2.77
N VAL A 99 -9.63 22.47 3.53
CA VAL A 99 -10.20 22.22 4.90
C VAL A 99 -11.23 21.09 4.85
N LYS A 100 -12.19 21.18 3.92
CA LYS A 100 -13.26 20.18 3.81
C LYS A 100 -12.73 18.79 3.45
N ASN A 101 -11.76 18.71 2.56
CA ASN A 101 -11.10 17.45 2.22
C ASN A 101 -10.42 16.82 3.43
N MET A 102 -9.69 17.63 4.20
CA MET A 102 -8.97 17.17 5.39
C MET A 102 -9.94 16.68 6.49
N GLU A 103 -10.95 17.48 6.80
CA GLU A 103 -11.96 17.14 7.81
C GLU A 103 -12.73 15.85 7.45
N GLU A 104 -13.13 15.70 6.19
CA GLU A 104 -13.82 14.50 5.73
C GLU A 104 -12.91 13.27 5.80
N ALA A 105 -11.63 13.39 5.42
CA ALA A 105 -10.68 12.28 5.47
C ALA A 105 -10.42 11.84 6.93
N ILE A 106 -10.13 12.77 7.82
CA ILE A 106 -9.93 12.51 9.26
C ILE A 106 -11.16 11.81 9.84
N ARG A 107 -12.34 12.39 9.65
CA ARG A 107 -13.61 11.82 10.14
C ARG A 107 -13.84 10.39 9.64
N ARG A 108 -13.51 10.09 8.38
CA ARG A 108 -13.67 8.74 7.83
C ARG A 108 -12.72 7.73 8.46
N VAL A 109 -11.49 8.12 8.78
CA VAL A 109 -10.58 7.22 9.48
C VAL A 109 -11.10 6.86 10.88
N HIS A 110 -11.64 7.83 11.62
CA HIS A 110 -12.34 7.55 12.88
C HIS A 110 -13.54 6.61 12.68
N LEU A 111 -14.33 6.84 11.65
CA LEU A 111 -15.47 5.98 11.30
C LEU A 111 -15.02 4.52 10.99
N MET A 112 -13.88 4.35 10.31
CA MET A 112 -13.27 3.02 10.07
C MET A 112 -12.89 2.36 11.40
N ARG A 113 -12.24 3.09 12.31
CA ARG A 113 -11.88 2.58 13.65
C ARG A 113 -13.11 2.16 14.45
N GLU A 114 -14.14 2.97 14.48
CA GLU A 114 -15.41 2.65 15.14
C GLU A 114 -16.06 1.39 14.55
N ALA A 115 -16.03 1.24 13.23
CA ALA A 115 -16.63 0.10 12.53
C ALA A 115 -15.94 -1.22 12.85
N VAL A 116 -14.62 -1.26 12.99
CA VAL A 116 -13.84 -2.49 13.23
C VAL A 116 -13.56 -2.74 14.71
N GLY A 117 -13.63 -1.73 15.57
CA GLY A 117 -13.29 -1.81 17.00
C GLY A 117 -11.77 -2.03 17.22
N ASP A 118 -11.38 -2.34 18.46
CA ASP A 118 -9.96 -2.37 18.88
C ASP A 118 -9.23 -3.68 18.57
N ASN A 119 -9.94 -4.68 18.07
CA ASN A 119 -9.37 -6.00 17.77
C ASN A 119 -8.92 -6.21 16.33
N MET A 120 -8.93 -5.14 15.52
CA MET A 120 -8.48 -5.17 14.13
C MET A 120 -7.54 -4.01 13.84
N ASP A 121 -6.48 -4.29 13.07
CA ASP A 121 -5.60 -3.25 12.58
C ASP A 121 -6.20 -2.52 11.37
N LEU A 122 -5.91 -1.23 11.28
CA LEU A 122 -6.23 -0.38 10.13
C LEU A 122 -4.98 -0.19 9.28
N CYS A 123 -5.09 -0.50 7.99
CA CYS A 123 -4.07 -0.20 6.98
C CYS A 123 -4.65 0.89 6.06
N ILE A 124 -4.31 2.15 6.34
CA ILE A 124 -4.87 3.30 5.64
C ILE A 124 -4.13 3.52 4.32
N GLU A 125 -4.86 3.78 3.26
CA GLU A 125 -4.32 4.01 1.92
C GLU A 125 -4.66 5.42 1.44
N LEU A 126 -3.67 6.28 1.21
CA LEU A 126 -3.91 7.64 0.70
C LEU A 126 -3.90 7.73 -0.82
N HIS A 127 -3.51 6.67 -1.51
CA HIS A 127 -3.53 6.59 -2.98
C HIS A 127 -2.83 7.75 -3.68
N ARG A 128 -1.73 8.23 -3.11
CA ARG A 128 -0.86 9.25 -3.72
C ARG A 128 -1.55 10.61 -3.96
N ARG A 129 -2.58 10.92 -3.17
CA ARG A 129 -3.43 12.11 -3.40
C ARG A 129 -2.91 13.37 -2.74
N SER A 130 -1.99 13.26 -1.78
CA SER A 130 -1.55 14.40 -0.99
C SER A 130 -0.21 14.95 -1.45
N LEU A 131 0.02 16.23 -1.23
CA LEU A 131 1.34 16.82 -1.22
C LEU A 131 2.05 16.44 0.11
N PRO A 132 3.41 16.47 0.19
CA PRO A 132 4.12 16.03 1.38
C PRO A 132 3.67 16.70 2.68
N GLY A 133 3.45 18.02 2.66
CA GLY A 133 2.96 18.76 3.83
C GLY A 133 1.53 18.38 4.23
N GLU A 134 0.65 18.16 3.26
CA GLU A 134 -0.73 17.71 3.50
C GLU A 134 -0.77 16.30 4.08
N ALA A 135 0.05 15.40 3.54
CA ALA A 135 0.17 14.04 4.04
C ALA A 135 0.60 14.03 5.51
N VAL A 136 1.63 14.80 5.87
CA VAL A 136 2.10 14.90 7.26
C VAL A 136 0.99 15.39 8.20
N VAL A 137 0.24 16.43 7.80
CA VAL A 137 -0.87 16.94 8.62
C VAL A 137 -1.94 15.86 8.79
N LEU A 138 -2.43 15.25 7.71
CA LEU A 138 -3.46 14.22 7.78
C LEU A 138 -3.02 13.02 8.64
N ILE A 139 -1.81 12.53 8.43
CA ILE A 139 -1.27 11.38 9.17
C ILE A 139 -1.20 11.66 10.66
N ASN A 140 -0.77 12.85 11.04
CA ASN A 140 -0.64 13.21 12.45
C ASN A 140 -1.99 13.49 13.13
N GLU A 141 -3.02 13.87 12.38
CA GLU A 141 -4.39 14.07 12.91
C GLU A 141 -5.16 12.75 13.14
N ILE A 142 -4.67 11.63 12.63
CA ILE A 142 -5.31 10.31 12.80
C ILE A 142 -4.54 9.35 13.72
N VAL A 143 -3.53 9.84 14.43
CA VAL A 143 -2.67 9.02 15.33
C VAL A 143 -3.48 8.30 16.40
N ASP A 144 -4.49 8.95 16.95
CA ASP A 144 -5.37 8.41 17.98
C ASP A 144 -6.25 7.23 17.52
N THR A 145 -6.36 7.02 16.21
CA THR A 145 -7.02 5.83 15.65
C THR A 145 -6.08 4.61 15.54
N HIS A 146 -4.81 4.75 15.91
CA HIS A 146 -3.79 3.71 15.92
C HIS A 146 -3.72 2.86 14.63
N PRO A 147 -3.50 3.45 13.45
CA PRO A 147 -3.30 2.67 12.24
C PRO A 147 -2.02 1.86 12.32
N LEU A 148 -2.00 0.67 11.70
CA LEU A 148 -0.80 -0.15 11.57
C LEU A 148 0.25 0.56 10.69
N PHE A 149 -0.22 1.17 9.61
CA PHE A 149 0.56 2.01 8.71
C PHE A 149 -0.35 2.91 7.86
N VAL A 150 0.26 3.90 7.23
CA VAL A 150 -0.34 4.67 6.13
C VAL A 150 0.44 4.37 4.86
N GLU A 151 -0.27 3.93 3.80
CA GLU A 151 0.30 3.51 2.53
C GLU A 151 0.21 4.63 1.49
N ASP A 152 1.28 4.75 0.70
CA ASP A 152 1.42 5.63 -0.46
C ASP A 152 0.81 7.03 -0.27
N PRO A 153 1.27 7.81 0.73
CA PRO A 153 0.67 9.11 1.05
C PRO A 153 0.83 10.15 -0.05
N ILE A 154 1.93 10.11 -0.83
CA ILE A 154 2.27 11.11 -1.84
C ILE A 154 2.56 10.45 -3.21
N PRO A 155 2.51 11.23 -4.32
CA PRO A 155 2.90 10.71 -5.63
C PRO A 155 4.30 10.08 -5.63
N PRO A 156 4.48 8.95 -6.37
CA PRO A 156 5.76 8.26 -6.45
C PRO A 156 6.78 9.05 -7.28
N GLY A 157 8.05 8.64 -7.19
CA GLY A 157 9.15 9.17 -8.00
C GLY A 157 10.03 10.19 -7.31
N ASN A 158 9.74 10.50 -6.03
CA ASN A 158 10.61 11.32 -5.21
C ASN A 158 10.77 10.71 -3.82
N ASN A 159 11.81 9.87 -3.66
CA ASN A 159 12.10 9.22 -2.38
C ASN A 159 12.56 10.20 -1.29
N GLU A 160 13.08 11.38 -1.64
CA GLU A 160 13.40 12.43 -0.66
C GLU A 160 12.14 13.05 -0.06
N ALA A 161 11.13 13.31 -0.89
CA ALA A 161 9.84 13.79 -0.42
C ALA A 161 9.13 12.73 0.45
N MET A 162 9.23 11.45 0.08
CA MET A 162 8.70 10.35 0.89
C MET A 162 9.46 10.23 2.22
N ALA A 163 10.79 10.34 2.23
CA ALA A 163 11.60 10.36 3.44
C ALA A 163 11.22 11.54 4.37
N TYR A 164 10.91 12.70 3.80
CA TYR A 164 10.37 13.83 4.57
C TYR A 164 9.06 13.45 5.26
N VAL A 165 8.12 12.80 4.56
CA VAL A 165 6.85 12.35 5.16
C VAL A 165 7.12 11.35 6.29
N VAL A 166 7.99 10.35 6.06
CA VAL A 166 8.37 9.36 7.08
C VAL A 166 8.91 10.04 8.34
N GLN A 167 9.84 10.98 8.18
CA GLN A 167 10.49 11.66 9.30
C GLN A 167 9.54 12.53 10.15
N HIS A 168 8.46 13.03 9.54
CA HIS A 168 7.51 13.93 10.20
C HIS A 168 6.19 13.26 10.59
N SER A 169 6.04 11.97 10.28
CA SER A 169 4.84 11.18 10.62
C SER A 169 5.04 10.39 11.90
N GLN A 170 4.00 10.32 12.73
CA GLN A 170 3.98 9.50 13.94
C GLN A 170 3.49 8.07 13.68
N ILE A 171 2.96 7.80 12.50
CA ILE A 171 2.49 6.48 12.06
C ILE A 171 3.47 5.92 11.04
N PRO A 172 3.78 4.61 11.06
CA PRO A 172 4.62 3.99 10.04
C PRO A 172 4.09 4.22 8.62
N ILE A 173 5.00 4.43 7.67
CA ILE A 173 4.67 4.63 6.26
C ILE A 173 5.04 3.37 5.46
N ALA A 174 4.08 2.85 4.73
CA ALA A 174 4.27 1.80 3.74
C ALA A 174 4.28 2.41 2.33
N THR A 175 5.22 1.99 1.51
CA THR A 175 5.29 2.38 0.09
C THR A 175 6.17 1.39 -0.68
N GLY A 176 6.15 1.46 -2.01
CA GLY A 176 7.00 0.65 -2.86
C GLY A 176 6.25 -0.18 -3.90
N GLU A 177 4.93 -0.17 -3.94
CA GLU A 177 4.12 -0.94 -4.90
C GLU A 177 4.46 -0.65 -6.38
N ARG A 178 5.09 0.50 -6.65
CA ARG A 178 5.48 0.94 -8.00
C ARG A 178 6.95 0.69 -8.34
N LEU A 179 7.71 0.12 -7.41
CA LEU A 179 9.11 -0.21 -7.62
C LEU A 179 9.23 -1.58 -8.29
N HIS A 180 10.16 -1.73 -9.24
CA HIS A 180 10.30 -2.93 -10.06
C HIS A 180 11.65 -3.61 -9.91
N THR A 181 12.63 -2.92 -9.35
CA THR A 181 14.00 -3.41 -9.31
C THR A 181 14.61 -3.29 -7.91
N ILE A 182 15.56 -4.16 -7.61
CA ILE A 182 16.34 -4.09 -6.38
C ILE A 182 17.03 -2.74 -6.21
N PHE A 183 17.40 -2.06 -7.30
CA PHE A 183 18.06 -0.75 -7.27
C PHE A 183 17.11 0.36 -6.78
N GLU A 184 15.85 0.30 -7.21
CA GLU A 184 14.81 1.24 -6.75
C GLU A 184 14.48 1.02 -5.27
N PHE A 185 14.37 -0.24 -4.83
CA PHE A 185 14.18 -0.57 -3.42
C PHE A 185 15.38 -0.15 -2.57
N GLN A 186 16.61 -0.33 -3.08
CA GLN A 186 17.80 0.12 -2.37
C GLN A 186 17.79 1.63 -2.17
N ASP A 187 17.49 2.43 -3.19
CA ASP A 187 17.39 3.90 -3.05
C ASP A 187 16.31 4.31 -2.03
N LEU A 188 15.14 3.62 -2.05
CA LEU A 188 14.09 3.83 -1.06
C LEU A 188 14.59 3.61 0.38
N LEU A 189 15.27 2.49 0.61
CA LEU A 189 15.76 2.11 1.94
C LEU A 189 16.93 2.98 2.41
N ASP A 190 17.88 3.30 1.52
CA ASP A 190 19.02 4.15 1.84
C ASP A 190 18.56 5.56 2.27
N ARG A 191 17.48 6.06 1.70
CA ARG A 191 16.85 7.33 2.08
C ARG A 191 15.90 7.23 3.27
N LYS A 192 15.67 6.02 3.80
CA LYS A 192 14.69 5.79 4.86
C LYS A 192 13.30 6.33 4.51
N ALA A 193 12.87 6.07 3.28
CA ALA A 193 11.61 6.54 2.74
C ALA A 193 10.44 5.57 2.99
N ALA A 194 10.63 4.58 3.85
CA ALA A 194 9.63 3.66 4.41
C ALA A 194 10.08 3.19 5.79
N ASN A 195 9.14 2.66 6.60
CA ASN A 195 9.40 2.09 7.93
C ASN A 195 9.28 0.55 7.93
#